data_e22f4245706779dfcc2fbcc7a049a6d7
#
_entry.id   e22f4245706779dfcc2fbcc7a049a6d7
#
_cell.length_a   1.000
_cell.length_b   1.000
_cell.length_c   1.000
_cell.angle_alpha   90.00
_cell.angle_beta   90.00
_cell.angle_gamma   90.00
#
_symmetry.space_group_name_H-M   'P 1'
#
loop_
_entity.id
_entity.type
_entity.pdbx_description
1 polymer ?
#
loop_
_entity_poly.entity_id
_entity_poly.type
_entity_poly.pdbx_seq_one_letter_code
_entity_poly.pdbx_strand_id
1 'polypeptide(L)'
;MSNFGVSTSLASLISATEDSFAIAFAPLSLEEVYALADEPGNGAVVVMSGMVRNQTDGKPVVALEYQAYEPMAVQVFRQIAADIRQQWPDVKRLAIHHRIGRLQIGEISVLVAVGCPHRSSAFAACKYAIDTLKHNAPIWKKEHWEDGSSSWVSIGACENPEC
;
A
#
# COMPACT_ATOMS: atom_id res chain seq x y z
N MET A 1 -52.56 -4.57 -10.05
CA MET A 1 -51.74 -5.20 -9.00
C MET A 1 -50.32 -5.30 -9.55
N SER A 2 -49.49 -4.37 -9.21
CA SER A 2 -48.12 -4.26 -9.73
C SER A 2 -47.13 -4.54 -8.60
N ASN A 3 -46.46 -5.70 -8.71
CA ASN A 3 -45.38 -6.05 -7.79
C ASN A 3 -44.11 -5.31 -8.22
N PHE A 4 -43.69 -4.34 -7.40
CA PHE A 4 -42.36 -3.77 -7.52
C PHE A 4 -41.38 -4.67 -6.75
N GLY A 5 -40.64 -5.46 -7.50
CA GLY A 5 -39.50 -6.19 -7.00
C GLY A 5 -38.36 -5.21 -6.66
N VAL A 6 -38.08 -5.05 -5.38
CA VAL A 6 -36.89 -4.32 -4.91
C VAL A 6 -35.68 -5.23 -5.14
N SER A 7 -34.95 -4.94 -6.18
CA SER A 7 -33.61 -5.54 -6.40
C SER A 7 -32.66 -4.96 -5.37
N THR A 8 -32.44 -5.69 -4.28
CA THR A 8 -31.40 -5.33 -3.31
C THR A 8 -30.05 -5.70 -3.92
N SER A 9 -29.32 -4.70 -4.35
CA SER A 9 -27.95 -4.84 -4.86
C SER A 9 -27.07 -5.41 -3.73
N LEU A 10 -26.35 -6.50 -4.02
CA LEU A 10 -25.36 -7.14 -3.14
C LEU A 10 -24.12 -6.25 -2.83
N ALA A 11 -24.10 -5.03 -3.36
CA ALA A 11 -23.02 -4.06 -3.15
C ALA A 11 -23.07 -3.34 -1.77
N SER A 12 -24.08 -3.59 -0.91
CA SER A 12 -24.27 -2.84 0.33
C SER A 12 -23.88 -3.60 1.61
N LEU A 13 -23.10 -4.67 1.51
CA LEU A 13 -22.60 -5.44 2.67
C LEU A 13 -21.09 -5.41 2.83
N ILE A 14 -20.42 -4.38 2.32
CA ILE A 14 -19.05 -4.09 2.76
C ILE A 14 -19.21 -3.38 4.10
N SER A 15 -18.89 -4.10 5.17
CA SER A 15 -18.87 -3.56 6.53
C SER A 15 -18.04 -2.27 6.56
N ALA A 16 -18.67 -1.18 6.96
CA ALA A 16 -18.16 0.19 6.89
C ALA A 16 -16.97 0.49 7.83
N THR A 17 -16.25 -0.52 8.33
CA THR A 17 -15.26 -0.38 9.40
C THR A 17 -13.96 -1.18 9.19
N GLU A 18 -13.75 -1.80 8.03
CA GLU A 18 -12.59 -2.68 7.84
C GLU A 18 -11.46 -2.03 7.05
N ASP A 19 -10.24 -2.25 7.55
CA ASP A 19 -9.01 -1.97 6.82
C ASP A 19 -8.91 -2.85 5.56
N SER A 20 -8.17 -2.39 4.56
CA SER A 20 -7.98 -3.12 3.32
C SER A 20 -6.51 -3.47 3.09
N PHE A 21 -6.21 -4.76 2.96
CA PHE A 21 -4.86 -5.26 2.71
C PHE A 21 -4.86 -6.17 1.50
N ALA A 22 -4.00 -5.88 0.52
CA ALA A 22 -3.93 -6.67 -0.70
C ALA A 22 -2.52 -6.77 -1.28
N ILE A 23 -2.24 -7.94 -1.86
CA ILE A 23 -1.16 -8.17 -2.81
C ILE A 23 -1.81 -8.41 -4.17
N ALA A 24 -1.38 -7.71 -5.21
CA ALA A 24 -2.01 -7.76 -6.53
C ALA A 24 -1.00 -7.79 -7.68
N PHE A 25 -1.33 -8.50 -8.75
CA PHE A 25 -0.61 -8.41 -10.03
C PHE A 25 -1.05 -7.24 -10.90
N ALA A 26 -2.34 -6.88 -10.80
CA ALA A 26 -2.92 -5.78 -11.56
C ALA A 26 -2.38 -4.42 -11.07
N PRO A 27 -2.37 -3.40 -11.94
CA PRO A 27 -2.05 -2.03 -11.54
C PRO A 27 -2.91 -1.56 -10.36
N LEU A 28 -2.30 -0.84 -9.43
CA LEU A 28 -2.99 -0.28 -8.28
C LEU A 28 -3.68 1.03 -8.66
N SER A 29 -4.88 1.24 -8.13
CA SER A 29 -5.67 2.45 -8.34
C SER A 29 -5.59 3.37 -7.12
N LEU A 30 -5.09 4.59 -7.31
CA LEU A 30 -5.09 5.64 -6.28
C LEU A 30 -6.49 5.96 -5.79
N GLU A 31 -7.46 6.05 -6.71
CA GLU A 31 -8.84 6.37 -6.41
C GLU A 31 -9.49 5.29 -5.53
N GLU A 32 -9.29 4.02 -5.88
CA GLU A 32 -9.82 2.90 -5.10
C GLU A 32 -9.22 2.86 -3.69
N VAL A 33 -7.90 2.99 -3.58
CA VAL A 33 -7.22 2.93 -2.27
C VAL A 33 -7.56 4.14 -1.41
N TYR A 34 -7.70 5.33 -2.01
CA TYR A 34 -8.21 6.51 -1.31
C TYR A 34 -9.62 6.25 -0.75
N ALA A 35 -10.53 5.73 -1.57
CA ALA A 35 -11.92 5.46 -1.16
C ALA A 35 -12.01 4.44 -0.02
N LEU A 36 -11.09 3.48 0.04
CA LEU A 36 -11.03 2.49 1.13
C LEU A 36 -10.64 3.13 2.49
N ALA A 37 -9.87 4.19 2.48
CA ALA A 37 -9.48 4.92 3.70
C ALA A 37 -10.46 6.04 4.07
N ASP A 38 -11.32 6.44 3.14
CA ASP A 38 -12.29 7.50 3.36
C ASP A 38 -13.46 7.05 4.24
N GLU A 39 -13.85 7.91 5.17
CA GLU A 39 -15.04 7.74 5.99
C GLU A 39 -15.49 9.09 6.59
N PRO A 40 -16.78 9.24 6.99
CA PRO A 40 -17.34 10.54 7.41
C PRO A 40 -16.66 11.22 8.60
N GLY A 41 -15.97 10.48 9.46
CA GLY A 41 -15.28 11.02 10.63
C GLY A 41 -13.87 11.56 10.33
N ASN A 42 -13.39 11.42 9.08
CA ASN A 42 -12.06 11.90 8.69
C ASN A 42 -12.05 13.43 8.48
N GLY A 43 -11.03 14.08 9.02
CA GLY A 43 -10.60 15.41 8.59
C GLY A 43 -9.43 15.37 7.60
N ALA A 44 -8.77 14.21 7.46
CA ALA A 44 -7.67 14.01 6.53
C ALA A 44 -7.60 12.56 6.05
N VAL A 45 -7.26 12.38 4.78
CA VAL A 45 -6.76 11.11 4.21
C VAL A 45 -5.40 11.38 3.61
N VAL A 46 -4.37 10.67 4.10
CA VAL A 46 -3.02 10.74 3.55
C VAL A 46 -2.77 9.49 2.73
N VAL A 47 -2.36 9.67 1.49
CA VAL A 47 -1.97 8.57 0.60
C VAL A 47 -0.50 8.70 0.24
N MET A 48 0.27 7.65 0.50
CA MET A 48 1.65 7.50 0.04
C MET A 48 1.67 6.53 -1.13
N SER A 49 2.25 6.95 -2.24
CA SER A 49 2.46 6.14 -3.44
C SER A 49 3.95 5.87 -3.63
N GLY A 50 4.35 4.60 -3.57
CA GLY A 50 5.68 4.16 -3.96
C GLY A 50 5.72 3.85 -5.45
N MET A 51 6.73 4.38 -6.15
CA MET A 51 6.85 4.27 -7.61
C MET A 51 8.19 3.66 -8.01
N VAL A 52 8.22 3.08 -9.20
CA VAL A 52 9.45 2.55 -9.79
C VAL A 52 10.30 3.69 -10.36
N ARG A 53 11.52 3.86 -9.83
CA ARG A 53 12.49 4.87 -10.28
C ARG A 53 13.33 4.36 -11.46
N ASN A 54 13.84 5.27 -12.26
CA ASN A 54 14.70 4.97 -13.40
C ASN A 54 16.18 4.79 -13.07
N GLN A 55 16.56 4.86 -11.79
CA GLN A 55 17.95 4.68 -11.35
C GLN A 55 18.02 4.24 -9.88
N THR A 56 19.10 3.52 -9.57
CA THR A 56 19.50 3.17 -8.20
C THR A 56 21.02 3.36 -8.09
N ASP A 57 21.46 4.17 -7.14
CA ASP A 57 22.88 4.51 -6.92
C ASP A 57 23.60 4.96 -8.20
N GLY A 58 22.92 5.77 -9.00
CA GLY A 58 23.42 6.28 -10.28
C GLY A 58 23.41 5.29 -11.44
N LYS A 59 22.99 4.04 -11.24
CA LYS A 59 22.83 3.04 -12.31
C LYS A 59 21.43 3.10 -12.92
N PRO A 60 21.31 3.15 -14.26
CA PRO A 60 20.02 3.11 -14.93
C PRO A 60 19.26 1.81 -14.69
N VAL A 61 18.02 1.91 -14.21
CA VAL A 61 17.08 0.82 -14.05
C VAL A 61 16.02 0.91 -15.13
N VAL A 62 15.68 -0.22 -15.75
CA VAL A 62 14.66 -0.29 -16.81
C VAL A 62 13.36 -0.92 -16.36
N ALA A 63 13.39 -1.74 -15.32
CA ALA A 63 12.20 -2.34 -14.71
C ALA A 63 12.52 -2.86 -13.32
N LEU A 64 11.48 -3.04 -12.49
CA LEU A 64 11.53 -3.82 -11.25
C LEU A 64 10.65 -5.06 -11.37
N GLU A 65 11.01 -6.09 -10.62
CA GLU A 65 10.16 -7.26 -10.42
C GLU A 65 10.01 -7.52 -8.94
N TYR A 66 8.76 -7.57 -8.47
CA TYR A 66 8.46 -7.86 -7.07
C TYR A 66 7.93 -9.27 -6.92
N GLN A 67 8.37 -9.95 -5.87
CA GLN A 67 7.82 -11.22 -5.41
C GLN A 67 7.47 -11.09 -3.94
N ALA A 68 6.43 -11.79 -3.50
CA ALA A 68 5.98 -11.79 -2.12
C ALA A 68 5.53 -13.18 -1.68
N TYR A 69 5.75 -13.48 -0.41
CA TYR A 69 5.01 -14.55 0.25
C TYR A 69 3.70 -13.95 0.78
N GLU A 70 2.66 -14.02 -0.03
CA GLU A 70 1.41 -13.26 0.14
C GLU A 70 0.74 -13.44 1.51
N PRO A 71 0.53 -14.68 2.03
CA PRO A 71 -0.15 -14.87 3.31
C PRO A 71 0.55 -14.15 4.47
N MET A 72 1.89 -14.23 4.49
CA MET A 72 2.70 -13.59 5.52
C MET A 72 2.76 -12.08 5.31
N ALA A 73 2.85 -11.59 4.07
CA ALA A 73 2.85 -10.17 3.76
C ALA A 73 1.56 -9.50 4.25
N VAL A 74 0.40 -10.10 3.97
CA VAL A 74 -0.90 -9.59 4.44
C VAL A 74 -0.99 -9.64 5.97
N GLN A 75 -0.43 -10.66 6.61
CA GLN A 75 -0.39 -10.72 8.07
C GLN A 75 0.47 -9.61 8.67
N VAL A 76 1.60 -9.26 8.03
CA VAL A 76 2.42 -8.10 8.42
C VAL A 76 1.64 -6.81 8.27
N PHE A 77 0.86 -6.63 7.20
CA PHE A 77 0.01 -5.44 7.02
C PHE A 77 -1.04 -5.30 8.14
N ARG A 78 -1.65 -6.41 8.56
CA ARG A 78 -2.57 -6.42 9.71
C ARG A 78 -1.87 -6.04 11.00
N GLN A 79 -0.66 -6.52 11.23
CA GLN A 79 0.13 -6.17 12.41
C GLN A 79 0.49 -4.69 12.41
N ILE A 80 0.90 -4.13 11.27
CA ILE A 80 1.14 -2.69 11.10
C ILE A 80 -0.09 -1.87 11.49
N ALA A 81 -1.27 -2.28 11.05
CA ALA A 81 -2.51 -1.59 11.41
C ALA A 81 -2.81 -1.65 12.91
N ALA A 82 -2.54 -2.79 13.55
CA ALA A 82 -2.69 -2.93 15.00
C ALA A 82 -1.73 -2.02 15.77
N ASP A 83 -0.46 -1.97 15.36
CA ASP A 83 0.57 -1.13 15.97
C ASP A 83 0.25 0.37 15.79
N ILE A 84 -0.26 0.75 14.61
CA ILE A 84 -0.70 2.12 14.32
C ILE A 84 -1.80 2.54 15.30
N ARG A 85 -2.81 1.71 15.52
CA ARG A 85 -3.91 2.04 16.44
C ARG A 85 -3.50 2.10 17.90
N GLN A 86 -2.43 1.42 18.29
CA GLN A 86 -1.84 1.58 19.62
C GLN A 86 -1.18 2.95 19.80
N GLN A 87 -0.52 3.47 18.74
CA GLN A 87 0.20 4.73 18.79
C GLN A 87 -0.71 5.93 18.44
N TRP A 88 -1.63 5.75 17.49
CA TRP A 88 -2.59 6.76 17.03
C TRP A 88 -4.01 6.20 17.07
N PRO A 89 -4.66 6.19 18.26
CA PRO A 89 -5.99 5.58 18.43
C PRO A 89 -7.11 6.24 17.63
N ASP A 90 -6.88 7.45 17.13
CA ASP A 90 -7.81 8.21 16.30
C ASP A 90 -7.81 7.80 14.82
N VAL A 91 -6.88 6.95 14.37
CA VAL A 91 -6.89 6.40 13.01
C VAL A 91 -8.16 5.58 12.76
N LYS A 92 -8.92 5.96 11.74
CA LYS A 92 -10.21 5.36 11.40
C LYS A 92 -10.05 4.16 10.48
N ARG A 93 -9.52 4.39 9.28
CA ARG A 93 -9.32 3.35 8.27
C ARG A 93 -7.93 3.41 7.70
N LEU A 94 -7.45 2.24 7.28
CA LEU A 94 -6.14 2.07 6.72
C LEU A 94 -6.21 1.08 5.54
N ALA A 95 -5.56 1.43 4.45
CA ALA A 95 -5.39 0.53 3.32
C ALA A 95 -3.91 0.39 2.97
N ILE A 96 -3.45 -0.85 2.76
CA ILE A 96 -2.10 -1.16 2.29
C ILE A 96 -2.21 -2.15 1.15
N HIS A 97 -1.93 -1.69 -0.06
CA HIS A 97 -1.91 -2.51 -1.26
C HIS A 97 -0.52 -2.52 -1.87
N HIS A 98 0.02 -3.69 -2.15
CA HIS A 98 1.31 -3.85 -2.82
C HIS A 98 1.15 -4.64 -4.11
N ARG A 99 1.78 -4.17 -5.19
CA ARG A 99 1.81 -4.85 -6.47
C ARG A 99 3.02 -5.78 -6.55
N ILE A 100 2.84 -6.95 -7.16
CA ILE A 100 3.89 -7.90 -7.48
C ILE A 100 3.95 -8.19 -8.97
N GLY A 101 4.99 -8.87 -9.41
CA GLY A 101 5.30 -9.07 -10.82
C GLY A 101 6.20 -7.97 -11.38
N ARG A 102 6.28 -7.89 -12.70
CA ARG A 102 7.14 -6.93 -13.41
C ARG A 102 6.46 -5.57 -13.54
N LEU A 103 7.14 -4.53 -13.09
CA LEU A 103 6.70 -3.14 -13.16
C LEU A 103 7.68 -2.32 -14.01
N GLN A 104 7.12 -1.43 -14.84
CA GLN A 104 7.88 -0.46 -15.62
C GLN A 104 8.18 0.79 -14.80
N ILE A 105 9.12 1.61 -15.28
CA ILE A 105 9.43 2.92 -14.70
C ILE A 105 8.15 3.77 -14.60
N GLY A 106 7.94 4.39 -13.44
CA GLY A 106 6.78 5.24 -13.16
C GLY A 106 5.52 4.50 -12.74
N GLU A 107 5.49 3.16 -12.77
CA GLU A 107 4.35 2.40 -12.24
C GLU A 107 4.35 2.37 -10.71
N ILE A 108 3.15 2.30 -10.14
CA ILE A 108 2.94 2.26 -8.69
C ILE A 108 3.18 0.85 -8.19
N SER A 109 4.08 0.70 -7.22
CA SER A 109 4.39 -0.58 -6.57
C SER A 109 3.62 -0.78 -5.26
N VAL A 110 3.36 0.28 -4.52
CA VAL A 110 2.68 0.23 -3.23
C VAL A 110 1.85 1.49 -3.02
N LEU A 111 0.69 1.30 -2.41
CA LEU A 111 -0.16 2.38 -1.92
C LEU A 111 -0.45 2.14 -0.44
N VAL A 112 -0.26 3.19 0.36
CA VAL A 112 -0.67 3.23 1.76
C VAL A 112 -1.59 4.43 1.92
N ALA A 113 -2.81 4.20 2.39
CA ALA A 113 -3.77 5.27 2.68
C ALA A 113 -4.21 5.19 4.15
N VAL A 114 -4.25 6.33 4.82
CA VAL A 114 -4.65 6.44 6.23
C VAL A 114 -5.68 7.54 6.38
N GLY A 115 -6.86 7.19 6.86
CA GLY A 115 -7.94 8.11 7.21
C GLY A 115 -7.97 8.42 8.70
N CYS A 116 -8.03 9.71 9.06
CA CYS A 116 -7.91 10.17 10.43
C CYS A 116 -8.66 11.50 10.64
N PRO A 117 -9.21 11.80 11.83
CA PRO A 117 -9.78 13.12 12.12
C PRO A 117 -8.78 14.28 11.97
N HIS A 118 -7.50 14.04 12.26
CA HIS A 118 -6.45 15.06 12.27
C HIS A 118 -5.26 14.68 11.38
N ARG A 119 -4.81 15.62 10.55
CA ARG A 119 -3.69 15.43 9.60
C ARG A 119 -2.39 14.98 10.26
N SER A 120 -2.09 15.43 11.47
CA SER A 120 -0.85 15.09 12.17
C SER A 120 -0.72 13.58 12.37
N SER A 121 -1.76 12.93 12.91
CA SER A 121 -1.80 11.48 13.07
C SER A 121 -1.82 10.76 11.72
N ALA A 122 -2.53 11.30 10.72
CA ALA A 122 -2.59 10.70 9.39
C ALA A 122 -1.20 10.63 8.73
N PHE A 123 -0.42 11.72 8.76
CA PHE A 123 0.95 11.73 8.23
C PHE A 123 1.88 10.79 9.01
N ALA A 124 1.83 10.84 10.35
CA ALA A 124 2.68 10.01 11.19
C ALA A 124 2.39 8.52 10.99
N ALA A 125 1.13 8.12 10.99
CA ALA A 125 0.72 6.74 10.78
C ALA A 125 1.05 6.24 9.36
N CYS A 126 0.86 7.06 8.34
CA CYS A 126 1.20 6.70 6.97
C CYS A 126 2.71 6.48 6.80
N LYS A 127 3.53 7.37 7.37
CA LYS A 127 5.00 7.20 7.39
C LYS A 127 5.40 5.91 8.12
N TYR A 128 4.85 5.68 9.30
CA TYR A 128 5.11 4.46 10.08
C TYR A 128 4.76 3.20 9.27
N ALA A 129 3.61 3.21 8.59
CA ALA A 129 3.16 2.07 7.80
C ALA A 129 4.16 1.70 6.70
N ILE A 130 4.59 2.66 5.89
CA ILE A 130 5.52 2.37 4.78
C ILE A 130 6.92 1.99 5.28
N ASP A 131 7.42 2.63 6.33
CA ASP A 131 8.73 2.33 6.90
C ASP A 131 8.74 0.90 7.47
N THR A 132 7.72 0.53 8.24
CA THR A 132 7.60 -0.80 8.83
C THR A 132 7.39 -1.88 7.76
N LEU A 133 6.58 -1.61 6.74
CA LEU A 133 6.38 -2.52 5.62
C LEU A 133 7.71 -2.85 4.93
N LYS A 134 8.51 -1.83 4.65
CA LYS A 134 9.80 -2.01 3.97
C LYS A 134 10.79 -2.86 4.77
N HIS A 135 10.72 -2.81 6.10
CA HIS A 135 11.62 -3.59 6.96
C HIS A 135 11.12 -5.01 7.22
N ASN A 136 9.81 -5.21 7.36
CA ASN A 136 9.24 -6.43 7.92
C ASN A 136 8.48 -7.31 6.94
N ALA A 137 7.98 -6.75 5.83
CA ALA A 137 7.19 -7.54 4.89
C ALA A 137 8.07 -8.50 4.08
N PRO A 138 7.65 -9.77 3.90
CA PRO A 138 8.35 -10.73 3.06
C PRO A 138 8.05 -10.45 1.57
N ILE A 139 8.60 -9.37 1.10
CA ILE A 139 8.51 -8.87 -0.28
C ILE A 139 9.92 -8.62 -0.77
N TRP A 140 10.27 -9.19 -1.93
CA TRP A 140 11.59 -9.09 -2.55
C TRP A 140 11.51 -8.32 -3.84
N LYS A 141 12.58 -7.58 -4.16
CA LYS A 141 12.69 -6.72 -5.32
C LYS A 141 13.90 -7.14 -6.15
N LYS A 142 13.68 -7.40 -7.45
CA LYS A 142 14.73 -7.61 -8.46
C LYS A 142 14.78 -6.39 -9.36
N GLU A 143 15.95 -5.79 -9.46
CA GLU A 143 16.22 -4.69 -10.36
C GLU A 143 16.75 -5.22 -11.70
N HIS A 144 16.16 -4.75 -12.79
CA HIS A 144 16.62 -5.00 -14.16
C HIS A 144 17.36 -3.76 -14.66
N TRP A 145 18.63 -3.94 -15.01
CA TRP A 145 19.53 -2.86 -15.39
C TRP A 145 19.53 -2.65 -16.91
N GLU A 146 19.91 -1.45 -17.34
CA GLU A 146 20.01 -1.11 -18.77
C GLU A 146 21.01 -1.98 -19.54
N ASP A 147 22.06 -2.47 -18.87
CA ASP A 147 23.06 -3.36 -19.46
C ASP A 147 22.56 -4.81 -19.69
N GLY A 148 21.29 -5.09 -19.39
CA GLY A 148 20.66 -6.40 -19.51
C GLY A 148 20.85 -7.32 -18.31
N SER A 149 21.66 -6.93 -17.32
CA SER A 149 21.81 -7.68 -16.07
C SER A 149 20.66 -7.43 -15.12
N SER A 150 20.56 -8.24 -14.08
CA SER A 150 19.58 -8.08 -13.02
C SER A 150 20.11 -8.55 -11.68
N SER A 151 19.61 -7.98 -10.58
CA SER A 151 20.01 -8.36 -9.23
C SER A 151 18.85 -8.27 -8.26
N TRP A 152 18.78 -9.22 -7.35
CA TRP A 152 17.88 -9.15 -6.20
C TRP A 152 18.40 -8.15 -5.19
N VAL A 153 17.50 -7.29 -4.72
CA VAL A 153 17.79 -6.26 -3.72
C VAL A 153 16.82 -6.45 -2.55
N SER A 154 17.33 -6.40 -1.32
CA SER A 154 16.46 -6.37 -0.14
C SER A 154 15.66 -5.06 -0.12
N ILE A 155 14.36 -5.13 0.17
CA ILE A 155 13.52 -3.93 0.31
C ILE A 155 13.97 -3.07 1.49
N GLY A 156 14.52 -3.70 2.55
CA GLY A 156 15.10 -3.01 3.71
C GLY A 156 16.50 -2.43 3.49
N ALA A 157 17.13 -2.63 2.32
CA ALA A 157 18.50 -2.17 2.06
C ALA A 157 18.63 -0.68 1.71
N CYS A 158 17.54 0.09 1.68
CA CYS A 158 17.60 1.55 1.71
C CYS A 158 17.83 2.04 3.15
N GLU A 159 18.92 1.58 3.76
CA GLU A 159 19.31 1.97 5.13
C GLU A 159 20.06 3.29 5.20
N ASN A 160 19.93 4.13 4.22
CA ASN A 160 20.42 5.48 4.35
C ASN A 160 19.30 6.34 4.95
N PRO A 161 19.47 6.96 6.13
CA PRO A 161 18.47 7.84 6.74
C PRO A 161 18.16 9.09 5.91
N GLU A 162 18.83 9.26 4.77
CA GLU A 162 18.64 10.34 3.81
C GLU A 162 17.89 9.91 2.50
N CYS A 163 17.35 8.68 2.47
CA CYS A 163 16.50 8.26 1.34
C CYS A 163 15.03 8.66 1.54
#